data_694e062d260be61f7267a4b50c0b9cbc
#
_entry.id   694e062d260be61f7267a4b50c0b9cbc
#
_cell.length_a   1.000
_cell.length_b   1.000
_cell.length_c   1.000
_cell.angle_alpha   90.00
_cell.angle_beta   90.00
_cell.angle_gamma   90.00
#
_symmetry.space_group_name_H-M   'P 1'
#
loop_
_entity.id
_entity.type
_entity.pdbx_description
1 polymer ?
#
loop_
_entity_poly.entity_id
_entity_poly.type
_entity_poly.pdbx_seq_one_letter_code
_entity_poly.pdbx_strand_id
1 'polypeptide(L)'
;MNEKILKKFAERFNKSEQSTGKIFFRDTPKEIANGSLSLMLSGEVEQFYTQLEMEDNPTIGGDFFLQIFMINQLEKAQDGWADPDDETLPWMNSFVVFAVRNGDALVFDSAQKNPSIYGSIQKRSFLIASSMNIFLEALLLSIEVEEDAFNGDTREDDMSFKKVFIERVEKSVSGLNSDFNVDGFMKFFLE
;
A
#
# COMPACT_ATOMS: atom_id res chain seq x y z
N MET A 1 -1.57 -5.84 14.38
CA MET A 1 -0.98 -6.37 13.13
C MET A 1 -0.12 -7.58 13.42
N ASN A 2 0.04 -8.47 12.46
CA ASN A 2 0.91 -9.64 12.60
C ASN A 2 2.38 -9.23 12.30
N GLU A 3 3.25 -9.28 13.32
CA GLU A 3 4.67 -8.92 13.17
C GLU A 3 5.40 -9.74 12.10
N LYS A 4 4.98 -11.00 11.87
CA LYS A 4 5.57 -11.84 10.82
C LYS A 4 5.35 -11.25 9.42
N ILE A 5 4.20 -10.59 9.20
CA ILE A 5 3.91 -9.93 7.92
C ILE A 5 4.82 -8.71 7.74
N LEU A 6 5.00 -7.90 8.79
CA LEU A 6 5.91 -6.74 8.73
C LEU A 6 7.37 -7.16 8.49
N LYS A 7 7.84 -8.20 9.17
CA LYS A 7 9.20 -8.76 8.93
C LYS A 7 9.34 -9.25 7.49
N LYS A 8 8.39 -10.07 7.03
CA LYS A 8 8.40 -10.59 5.66
C LYS A 8 8.35 -9.46 4.63
N PHE A 9 7.56 -8.40 4.89
CA PHE A 9 7.47 -7.25 4.01
C PHE A 9 8.81 -6.50 3.91
N ALA A 10 9.44 -6.18 5.05
CA ALA A 10 10.75 -5.54 5.07
C ALA A 10 11.84 -6.40 4.38
N GLU A 11 11.87 -7.70 4.67
CA GLU A 11 12.82 -8.65 4.05
C GLU A 11 12.60 -8.72 2.53
N ARG A 12 11.35 -8.85 2.07
CA ARG A 12 11.03 -8.93 0.64
C ARG A 12 11.39 -7.64 -0.08
N PHE A 13 11.01 -6.49 0.51
CA PHE A 13 11.35 -5.18 -0.04
C PHE A 13 12.86 -5.02 -0.27
N ASN A 14 13.67 -5.31 0.76
CA ASN A 14 15.13 -5.14 0.67
C ASN A 14 15.82 -6.20 -0.20
N LYS A 15 15.18 -7.34 -0.45
CA LYS A 15 15.70 -8.39 -1.36
C LYS A 15 15.41 -8.06 -2.82
N SER A 16 14.37 -7.30 -3.11
CA SER A 16 13.97 -6.94 -4.47
C SER A 16 15.04 -6.06 -5.11
N GLU A 17 15.54 -6.45 -6.29
CA GLU A 17 16.46 -5.64 -7.09
C GLU A 17 15.77 -4.45 -7.77
N GLN A 18 14.45 -4.46 -7.82
CA GLN A 18 13.65 -3.43 -8.47
C GLN A 18 13.22 -2.33 -7.49
N SER A 19 13.18 -2.63 -6.18
CA SER A 19 12.79 -1.67 -5.16
C SER A 19 13.91 -0.67 -4.85
N THR A 20 13.54 0.55 -4.47
CA THR A 20 14.48 1.61 -4.08
C THR A 20 14.16 2.14 -2.68
N GLY A 21 15.16 2.71 -2.00
CA GLY A 21 15.07 3.07 -0.59
C GLY A 21 15.30 1.86 0.32
N LYS A 22 14.89 1.96 1.58
CA LYS A 22 15.08 0.89 2.57
C LYS A 22 13.91 0.81 3.52
N ILE A 23 13.58 -0.41 3.95
CA ILE A 23 12.58 -0.70 4.99
C ILE A 23 13.19 -1.70 5.98
N PHE A 24 13.28 -1.29 7.25
CA PHE A 24 13.80 -2.16 8.32
C PHE A 24 12.68 -2.46 9.32
N PHE A 25 12.60 -3.70 9.76
CA PHE A 25 11.72 -4.08 10.86
C PHE A 25 12.40 -3.79 12.20
N ARG A 26 11.66 -3.19 13.15
CA ARG A 26 12.08 -2.95 14.53
C ARG A 26 11.38 -3.91 15.47
N ASP A 27 12.13 -4.67 16.23
CA ASP A 27 11.56 -5.53 17.29
C ASP A 27 10.91 -4.71 18.42
N THR A 28 11.42 -3.48 18.65
CA THR A 28 10.82 -2.52 19.59
C THR A 28 10.20 -1.38 18.81
N PRO A 29 8.86 -1.18 18.91
CA PRO A 29 8.18 -0.07 18.24
C PRO A 29 8.76 1.29 18.66
N LYS A 30 8.93 2.19 17.72
CA LYS A 30 9.33 3.57 17.98
C LYS A 30 8.09 4.39 18.31
N GLU A 31 8.09 5.03 19.47
CA GLU A 31 7.02 5.97 19.80
C GLU A 31 6.97 7.14 18.82
N ILE A 32 5.76 7.48 18.40
CA ILE A 32 5.50 8.70 17.63
C ILE A 32 5.39 9.82 18.68
N ALA A 33 6.31 10.79 18.63
CA ALA A 33 6.32 11.88 19.60
C ALA A 33 4.99 12.65 19.54
N ASN A 34 4.40 12.91 20.71
CA ASN A 34 3.17 13.68 20.82
C ASN A 34 3.32 15.04 20.12
N GLY A 35 2.41 15.38 19.24
CA GLY A 35 2.41 16.65 18.48
C GLY A 35 3.38 16.68 17.28
N SER A 36 4.08 15.59 16.97
CA SER A 36 4.91 15.51 15.77
C SER A 36 4.10 15.23 14.49
N LEU A 37 2.85 14.79 14.64
CA LEU A 37 1.92 14.49 13.58
C LEU A 37 0.53 14.96 13.98
N SER A 38 -0.14 15.75 13.13
CA SER A 38 -1.53 16.15 13.33
C SER A 38 -2.52 15.06 12.93
N LEU A 39 -2.07 14.13 12.11
CA LEU A 39 -2.86 12.98 11.64
C LEU A 39 -2.98 11.92 12.74
N MET A 40 -4.17 11.38 12.90
CA MET A 40 -4.40 10.28 13.85
C MET A 40 -4.06 8.93 13.19
N LEU A 41 -3.03 8.28 13.71
CA LEU A 41 -2.71 6.90 13.38
C LEU A 41 -3.29 5.98 14.45
N SER A 42 -3.85 4.85 14.05
CA SER A 42 -4.45 3.89 14.97
C SER A 42 -4.33 2.46 14.46
N GLY A 43 -4.46 1.49 15.38
CA GLY A 43 -4.54 0.07 15.05
C GLY A 43 -3.31 -0.44 14.25
N GLU A 44 -3.57 -1.11 13.16
CA GLU A 44 -2.50 -1.72 12.34
C GLU A 44 -1.69 -0.69 11.56
N VAL A 45 -2.27 0.47 11.21
CA VAL A 45 -1.54 1.55 10.55
C VAL A 45 -0.51 2.19 11.50
N GLU A 46 -0.88 2.40 12.76
CA GLU A 46 0.07 2.86 13.78
C GLU A 46 1.22 1.85 13.95
N GLN A 47 0.91 0.56 14.03
CA GLN A 47 1.94 -0.48 14.12
C GLN A 47 2.85 -0.50 12.89
N PHE A 48 2.30 -0.32 11.69
CA PHE A 48 3.08 -0.20 10.45
C PHE A 48 4.15 0.90 10.57
N TYR A 49 3.77 2.09 11.01
CA TYR A 49 4.70 3.23 11.12
C TYR A 49 5.62 3.18 12.33
N THR A 50 5.24 2.51 13.42
CA THR A 50 6.09 2.39 14.62
C THR A 50 7.09 1.25 14.53
N GLN A 51 6.75 0.16 13.82
CA GLN A 51 7.62 -1.01 13.67
C GLN A 51 8.42 -1.06 12.38
N LEU A 52 8.07 -0.25 11.35
CA LEU A 52 8.90 -0.12 10.15
C LEU A 52 9.67 1.19 10.15
N GLU A 53 11.00 1.08 10.06
CA GLU A 53 11.87 2.20 9.76
C GLU A 53 12.06 2.29 8.26
N MET A 54 11.80 3.47 7.70
CA MET A 54 11.84 3.72 6.28
C MET A 54 12.85 4.81 5.97
N GLU A 55 13.69 4.59 4.96
CA GLU A 55 14.71 5.53 4.50
C GLU A 55 14.66 5.70 2.98
N ASP A 56 15.10 6.86 2.49
CA ASP A 56 15.32 7.16 1.09
C ASP A 56 14.08 6.97 0.19
N ASN A 57 12.89 7.38 0.68
CA ASN A 57 11.63 7.31 -0.06
C ASN A 57 11.33 5.90 -0.62
N PRO A 58 11.04 4.94 0.23
CA PRO A 58 10.90 3.55 -0.16
C PRO A 58 9.84 3.40 -1.25
N THR A 59 10.26 2.80 -2.36
CA THR A 59 9.40 2.54 -3.51
C THR A 59 9.52 1.07 -3.90
N ILE A 60 8.42 0.35 -3.85
CA ILE A 60 8.31 -0.98 -4.45
C ILE A 60 8.44 -0.78 -5.95
N GLY A 61 9.39 -1.47 -6.57
CA GLY A 61 9.62 -1.39 -8.00
C GLY A 61 8.70 -2.30 -8.81
N GLY A 62 9.14 -2.59 -10.04
CA GLY A 62 8.40 -3.45 -10.96
C GLY A 62 7.06 -2.86 -11.38
N ASP A 63 6.13 -3.74 -11.68
CA ASP A 63 4.80 -3.36 -12.16
C ASP A 63 3.89 -2.82 -11.07
N PHE A 64 4.17 -3.13 -9.80
CA PHE A 64 3.42 -2.58 -8.68
C PHE A 64 3.76 -1.12 -8.42
N PHE A 65 4.98 -0.68 -8.66
CA PHE A 65 5.49 0.70 -8.60
C PHE A 65 4.77 1.56 -7.55
N LEU A 66 5.00 1.26 -6.28
CA LEU A 66 4.31 1.88 -5.16
C LEU A 66 5.28 2.64 -4.26
N GLN A 67 5.25 3.97 -4.28
CA GLN A 67 5.99 4.80 -3.34
C GLN A 67 5.23 4.89 -2.02
N ILE A 68 5.87 4.49 -0.92
CA ILE A 68 5.31 4.55 0.43
C ILE A 68 5.83 5.81 1.12
N PHE A 69 4.95 6.63 1.68
CA PHE A 69 5.36 7.82 2.41
C PHE A 69 5.89 7.47 3.80
N MET A 70 7.05 8.02 4.12
CA MET A 70 7.60 7.96 5.47
C MET A 70 6.73 8.79 6.42
N ILE A 71 6.76 8.47 7.71
CA ILE A 71 5.92 9.13 8.73
C ILE A 71 6.08 10.66 8.73
N ASN A 72 7.28 11.17 8.51
CA ASN A 72 7.58 12.61 8.44
C ASN A 72 7.10 13.29 7.14
N GLN A 73 6.63 12.52 6.17
CA GLN A 73 6.10 13.01 4.89
C GLN A 73 4.57 12.98 4.86
N LEU A 74 3.91 12.23 5.77
CA LEU A 74 2.48 11.98 5.72
C LEU A 74 1.64 13.26 5.70
N GLU A 75 1.97 14.28 6.50
CA GLU A 75 1.20 15.52 6.52
C GLU A 75 1.25 16.23 5.16
N LYS A 76 2.46 16.37 4.63
CA LYS A 76 2.66 17.00 3.32
C LYS A 76 2.05 16.19 2.18
N ALA A 77 1.99 14.88 2.31
CA ALA A 77 1.40 13.99 1.32
C ALA A 77 -0.12 14.18 1.13
N GLN A 78 -0.78 14.89 2.07
CA GLN A 78 -2.21 15.20 1.96
C GLN A 78 -2.50 16.40 1.06
N ASP A 79 -1.48 17.20 0.73
CA ASP A 79 -1.66 18.41 -0.06
C ASP A 79 -2.25 18.11 -1.44
N GLY A 80 -3.36 18.77 -1.78
CA GLY A 80 -4.04 18.67 -3.08
C GLY A 80 -4.97 17.46 -3.25
N TRP A 81 -5.12 16.58 -2.25
CA TRP A 81 -6.08 15.47 -2.33
C TRP A 81 -7.48 15.89 -1.89
N ALA A 82 -7.61 16.49 -0.72
CA ALA A 82 -8.87 17.08 -0.29
C ALA A 82 -9.04 18.44 -0.96
N ASP A 83 -10.16 18.63 -1.64
CA ASP A 83 -10.59 19.94 -2.14
C ASP A 83 -11.91 20.28 -1.44
N PRO A 84 -11.89 21.17 -0.44
CA PRO A 84 -13.11 21.55 0.29
C PRO A 84 -14.17 22.19 -0.58
N ASP A 85 -13.79 22.74 -1.74
CA ASP A 85 -14.69 23.42 -2.67
C ASP A 85 -15.24 22.48 -3.75
N ASP A 86 -14.74 21.23 -3.86
CA ASP A 86 -15.20 20.23 -4.83
C ASP A 86 -16.11 19.17 -4.18
N GLU A 87 -17.38 19.53 -4.01
CA GLU A 87 -18.41 18.61 -3.51
C GLU A 87 -18.73 17.44 -4.48
N THR A 88 -18.17 17.47 -5.70
CA THR A 88 -18.47 16.45 -6.72
C THR A 88 -17.61 15.20 -6.56
N LEU A 89 -16.49 15.30 -5.84
CA LEU A 89 -15.57 14.18 -5.60
C LEU A 89 -15.86 13.56 -4.22
N PRO A 90 -16.08 12.25 -4.15
CA PRO A 90 -16.38 11.54 -2.90
C PRO A 90 -15.11 11.31 -2.05
N TRP A 91 -14.35 12.39 -1.79
CA TRP A 91 -13.19 12.33 -0.90
C TRP A 91 -13.64 12.52 0.55
N MET A 92 -13.39 11.52 1.39
CA MET A 92 -13.71 11.63 2.82
C MET A 92 -12.61 12.39 3.55
N ASN A 93 -12.98 13.31 4.44
CA ASN A 93 -12.03 14.09 5.25
C ASN A 93 -11.16 13.21 6.18
N SER A 94 -11.60 11.99 6.46
CA SER A 94 -10.86 11.00 7.26
C SER A 94 -9.84 10.19 6.43
N PHE A 95 -9.81 10.34 5.11
CA PHE A 95 -8.84 9.64 4.28
C PHE A 95 -7.46 10.25 4.42
N VAL A 96 -6.48 9.39 4.66
CA VAL A 96 -5.06 9.76 4.76
C VAL A 96 -4.29 8.99 3.69
N VAL A 97 -3.67 9.74 2.78
CA VAL A 97 -2.80 9.18 1.73
C VAL A 97 -1.52 8.70 2.39
N PHE A 98 -1.18 7.42 2.21
CA PHE A 98 0.05 6.83 2.75
C PHE A 98 1.00 6.28 1.68
N ALA A 99 0.51 6.09 0.46
CA ALA A 99 1.31 5.67 -0.67
C ALA A 99 0.71 6.18 -1.98
N VAL A 100 1.54 6.26 -3.03
CA VAL A 100 1.09 6.70 -4.36
C VAL A 100 1.66 5.78 -5.45
N ARG A 101 0.90 5.65 -6.53
CA ARG A 101 1.25 4.91 -7.73
C ARG A 101 0.76 5.67 -8.97
N ASN A 102 1.69 6.12 -9.82
CA ASN A 102 1.36 6.79 -11.09
C ASN A 102 0.36 7.97 -10.97
N GLY A 103 0.38 8.68 -9.83
CA GLY A 103 -0.55 9.79 -9.57
C GLY A 103 -1.85 9.39 -8.87
N ASP A 104 -2.11 8.10 -8.67
CA ASP A 104 -3.20 7.57 -7.86
C ASP A 104 -2.74 7.26 -6.44
N ALA A 105 -3.67 7.20 -5.48
CA ALA A 105 -3.33 7.07 -4.07
C ALA A 105 -3.83 5.78 -3.44
N LEU A 106 -3.05 5.27 -2.49
CA LEU A 106 -3.54 4.39 -1.44
C LEU A 106 -3.82 5.22 -0.19
N VAL A 107 -4.99 5.04 0.37
CA VAL A 107 -5.44 5.76 1.55
C VAL A 107 -5.93 4.81 2.63
N PHE A 108 -5.85 5.25 3.89
CA PHE A 108 -6.55 4.60 4.99
C PHE A 108 -7.57 5.56 5.61
N ASP A 109 -8.64 5.01 6.18
CA ASP A 109 -9.68 5.79 6.85
C ASP A 109 -9.33 5.98 8.34
N SER A 110 -8.81 7.16 8.69
CA SER A 110 -8.37 7.49 10.05
C SER A 110 -9.51 7.59 11.07
N ALA A 111 -10.78 7.64 10.63
CA ALA A 111 -11.92 7.61 11.53
C ALA A 111 -12.17 6.22 12.16
N GLN A 112 -11.56 5.17 11.62
CA GLN A 112 -11.70 3.81 12.10
C GLN A 112 -10.59 3.45 13.10
N LYS A 113 -10.94 2.71 14.15
CA LYS A 113 -9.96 2.21 15.12
C LYS A 113 -8.95 1.23 14.51
N ASN A 114 -9.37 0.45 13.54
CA ASN A 114 -8.52 -0.37 12.69
C ASN A 114 -8.81 0.00 11.23
N PRO A 115 -8.03 0.93 10.67
CA PRO A 115 -8.32 1.52 9.36
C PRO A 115 -8.37 0.52 8.22
N SER A 116 -9.42 0.59 7.42
CA SER A 116 -9.48 -0.07 6.12
C SER A 116 -8.63 0.65 5.09
N ILE A 117 -8.14 -0.09 4.09
CA ILE A 117 -7.30 0.41 3.00
C ILE A 117 -8.12 0.54 1.71
N TYR A 118 -8.02 1.69 1.07
CA TYR A 118 -8.70 2.02 -0.18
C TYR A 118 -7.69 2.41 -1.25
N GLY A 119 -7.99 2.04 -2.50
CA GLY A 119 -7.38 2.63 -3.68
C GLY A 119 -8.19 3.85 -4.13
N SER A 120 -7.53 4.87 -4.61
CA SER A 120 -8.18 6.07 -5.15
C SER A 120 -7.58 6.41 -6.50
N ILE A 121 -8.35 6.19 -7.56
CA ILE A 121 -8.01 6.53 -8.94
C ILE A 121 -8.74 7.82 -9.29
N GLN A 122 -8.00 8.88 -9.64
CA GLN A 122 -8.58 10.19 -9.93
C GLN A 122 -9.54 10.67 -8.82
N LYS A 123 -9.15 10.50 -7.56
CA LYS A 123 -9.92 10.82 -6.35
C LYS A 123 -11.22 10.00 -6.15
N ARG A 124 -11.47 8.98 -6.95
CA ARG A 124 -12.58 8.04 -6.77
C ARG A 124 -12.07 6.83 -6.00
N SER A 125 -12.50 6.71 -4.76
CA SER A 125 -11.99 5.72 -3.82
C SER A 125 -12.87 4.46 -3.79
N PHE A 126 -12.23 3.30 -3.63
CA PHE A 126 -12.87 1.99 -3.49
C PHE A 126 -12.07 1.13 -2.52
N LEU A 127 -12.78 0.25 -1.80
CA LEU A 127 -12.17 -0.63 -0.81
C LEU A 127 -11.21 -1.63 -1.48
N ILE A 128 -10.04 -1.83 -0.86
CA ILE A 128 -9.08 -2.89 -1.22
C ILE A 128 -9.03 -3.94 -0.11
N ALA A 129 -8.85 -3.52 1.14
CA ALA A 129 -8.73 -4.43 2.27
C ALA A 129 -9.33 -3.81 3.55
N SER A 130 -9.87 -4.64 4.43
CA SER A 130 -10.41 -4.18 5.70
C SER A 130 -9.33 -3.84 6.73
N SER A 131 -8.05 -4.12 6.45
CA SER A 131 -6.94 -3.80 7.33
C SER A 131 -5.61 -3.72 6.58
N MET A 132 -4.62 -3.06 7.19
CA MET A 132 -3.25 -2.98 6.68
C MET A 132 -2.59 -4.37 6.59
N ASN A 133 -2.87 -5.27 7.53
CA ASN A 133 -2.31 -6.61 7.52
C ASN A 133 -2.72 -7.40 6.27
N ILE A 134 -4.01 -7.38 5.94
CA ILE A 134 -4.55 -8.07 4.76
C ILE A 134 -4.01 -7.44 3.47
N PHE A 135 -3.93 -6.11 3.43
CA PHE A 135 -3.36 -5.39 2.30
C PHE A 135 -1.90 -5.79 2.05
N LEU A 136 -1.06 -5.79 3.10
CA LEU A 136 0.35 -6.18 2.97
C LEU A 136 0.52 -7.64 2.58
N GLU A 137 -0.35 -8.53 3.05
CA GLU A 137 -0.34 -9.95 2.66
C GLU A 137 -0.64 -10.10 1.16
N ALA A 138 -1.67 -9.41 0.64
CA ALA A 138 -1.99 -9.40 -0.77
C ALA A 138 -0.84 -8.85 -1.63
N LEU A 139 -0.25 -7.74 -1.19
CA LEU A 139 0.87 -7.10 -1.89
C LEU A 139 2.09 -8.03 -1.93
N LEU A 140 2.44 -8.69 -0.81
CA LEU A 140 3.52 -9.66 -0.75
C LEU A 140 3.31 -10.83 -1.70
N LEU A 141 2.12 -11.43 -1.72
CA LEU A 141 1.79 -12.53 -2.64
C LEU A 141 1.93 -12.10 -4.09
N SER A 142 1.54 -10.87 -4.40
CA SER A 142 1.61 -10.33 -5.76
C SER A 142 3.04 -10.05 -6.21
N ILE A 143 3.89 -9.50 -5.34
CA ILE A 143 5.33 -9.30 -5.60
C ILE A 143 6.03 -10.66 -5.77
N GLU A 144 5.67 -11.68 -4.96
CA GLU A 144 6.20 -13.04 -5.14
C GLU A 144 5.82 -13.63 -6.51
N VAL A 145 4.61 -13.37 -7.00
CA VAL A 145 4.23 -13.78 -8.35
C VAL A 145 5.08 -13.07 -9.41
N GLU A 146 5.20 -11.74 -9.33
CA GLU A 146 5.98 -10.95 -10.29
C GLU A 146 7.45 -11.38 -10.33
N GLU A 147 8.11 -11.42 -9.18
CA GLU A 147 9.55 -11.64 -9.12
C GLU A 147 9.95 -13.11 -9.17
N ASP A 148 9.25 -14.01 -8.43
CA ASP A 148 9.66 -15.41 -8.31
C ASP A 148 9.07 -16.30 -9.40
N ALA A 149 7.86 -16.01 -9.88
CA ALA A 149 7.21 -16.83 -10.91
C ALA A 149 7.43 -16.31 -12.32
N PHE A 150 7.52 -14.99 -12.51
CA PHE A 150 7.67 -14.36 -13.81
C PHE A 150 9.06 -13.73 -14.02
N ASN A 151 9.87 -13.61 -12.98
CA ASN A 151 11.18 -12.94 -13.02
C ASN A 151 11.09 -11.53 -13.67
N GLY A 152 9.98 -10.80 -13.40
CA GLY A 152 9.68 -9.49 -13.98
C GLY A 152 9.19 -9.50 -15.43
N ASP A 153 9.09 -10.66 -16.08
CA ASP A 153 8.58 -10.81 -17.47
C ASP A 153 7.04 -10.89 -17.49
N THR A 154 6.39 -9.80 -17.13
CA THR A 154 4.95 -9.70 -16.89
C THR A 154 4.15 -9.05 -18.02
N ARG A 155 4.87 -8.46 -19.02
CA ARG A 155 4.25 -7.68 -20.09
C ARG A 155 4.45 -8.29 -21.47
N GLU A 156 3.48 -8.06 -22.34
CA GLU A 156 3.56 -8.33 -23.77
C GLU A 156 4.37 -7.23 -24.48
N ASP A 157 4.68 -7.42 -25.77
CA ASP A 157 5.45 -6.46 -26.57
C ASP A 157 4.77 -5.08 -26.69
N ASP A 158 3.45 -5.00 -26.54
CA ASP A 158 2.66 -3.77 -26.56
C ASP A 158 2.53 -3.12 -25.19
N MET A 159 3.28 -3.59 -24.20
CA MET A 159 3.30 -3.14 -22.81
C MET A 159 2.04 -3.46 -21.99
N SER A 160 1.05 -4.15 -22.56
CA SER A 160 -0.06 -4.69 -21.78
C SER A 160 0.41 -5.81 -20.86
N PHE A 161 -0.30 -6.04 -19.75
CA PHE A 161 0.00 -7.18 -18.89
C PHE A 161 -0.31 -8.50 -19.58
N LYS A 162 0.58 -9.49 -19.43
CA LYS A 162 0.30 -10.87 -19.82
C LYS A 162 -0.93 -11.39 -19.08
N LYS A 163 -1.88 -11.93 -19.81
CA LYS A 163 -3.10 -12.50 -19.21
C LYS A 163 -2.79 -13.54 -18.13
N VAL A 164 -1.80 -14.39 -18.39
CA VAL A 164 -1.35 -15.41 -17.44
C VAL A 164 -0.76 -14.82 -16.15
N PHE A 165 -0.16 -13.64 -16.21
CA PHE A 165 0.30 -12.90 -15.04
C PHE A 165 -0.88 -12.40 -14.21
N ILE A 166 -1.84 -11.71 -14.83
CA ILE A 166 -3.06 -11.22 -14.17
C ILE A 166 -3.78 -12.37 -13.47
N GLU A 167 -4.06 -13.47 -14.20
CA GLU A 167 -4.74 -14.67 -13.65
C GLU A 167 -3.96 -15.29 -12.49
N ARG A 168 -2.63 -15.26 -12.53
CA ARG A 168 -1.78 -15.81 -11.46
C ARG A 168 -1.82 -14.95 -10.22
N VAL A 169 -1.75 -13.62 -10.35
CA VAL A 169 -1.91 -12.68 -9.22
C VAL A 169 -3.30 -12.84 -8.62
N GLU A 170 -4.37 -12.75 -9.42
CA GLU A 170 -5.74 -12.91 -8.97
C GLU A 170 -5.94 -14.21 -8.18
N LYS A 171 -5.45 -15.33 -8.71
CA LYS A 171 -5.52 -16.62 -8.03
C LYS A 171 -4.78 -16.63 -6.71
N SER A 172 -3.61 -15.98 -6.61
CA SER A 172 -2.80 -15.95 -5.39
C SER A 172 -3.47 -15.16 -4.27
N VAL A 173 -4.14 -14.05 -4.61
CA VAL A 173 -4.82 -13.18 -3.63
C VAL A 173 -6.25 -13.62 -3.32
N SER A 174 -6.91 -14.36 -4.21
CA SER A 174 -8.28 -14.89 -3.99
C SER A 174 -8.37 -15.90 -2.84
N GLY A 175 -7.25 -16.44 -2.38
CA GLY A 175 -7.17 -17.31 -1.21
C GLY A 175 -7.19 -16.56 0.13
N LEU A 176 -7.10 -15.23 0.11
CA LEU A 176 -7.21 -14.41 1.30
C LEU A 176 -8.66 -14.42 1.83
N ASN A 177 -8.85 -13.96 3.06
CA ASN A 177 -10.16 -14.00 3.70
C ASN A 177 -11.19 -13.09 2.99
N SER A 178 -12.46 -13.19 3.40
CA SER A 178 -13.60 -12.43 2.84
C SER A 178 -13.49 -10.91 3.00
N ASP A 179 -12.55 -10.43 3.80
CA ASP A 179 -12.34 -9.02 4.10
C ASP A 179 -11.35 -8.34 3.13
N PHE A 180 -10.92 -9.08 2.10
CA PHE A 180 -10.12 -8.60 0.99
C PHE A 180 -10.96 -8.46 -0.27
N ASN A 181 -10.89 -7.29 -0.90
CA ASN A 181 -11.57 -7.02 -2.16
C ASN A 181 -10.61 -7.25 -3.33
N VAL A 182 -10.68 -8.44 -3.92
CA VAL A 182 -9.85 -8.84 -5.07
C VAL A 182 -10.02 -7.88 -6.22
N ASP A 183 -11.26 -7.55 -6.61
CA ASP A 183 -11.54 -6.67 -7.75
C ASP A 183 -10.95 -5.26 -7.52
N GLY A 184 -11.07 -4.73 -6.28
CA GLY A 184 -10.49 -3.45 -5.91
C GLY A 184 -8.96 -3.45 -6.00
N PHE A 185 -8.32 -4.52 -5.53
CA PHE A 185 -6.87 -4.68 -5.63
C PHE A 185 -6.40 -4.77 -7.09
N MET A 186 -7.01 -5.65 -7.88
CA MET A 186 -6.69 -5.84 -9.29
C MET A 186 -6.86 -4.55 -10.08
N LYS A 187 -7.98 -3.85 -9.86
CA LYS A 187 -8.26 -2.54 -10.46
C LYS A 187 -7.20 -1.50 -10.17
N PHE A 188 -6.68 -1.47 -8.94
CA PHE A 188 -5.68 -0.47 -8.55
C PHE A 188 -4.30 -0.76 -9.15
N PHE A 189 -3.91 -2.04 -9.21
CA PHE A 189 -2.55 -2.40 -9.58
C PHE A 189 -2.38 -2.91 -11.03
N LEU A 190 -3.41 -3.52 -11.62
CA LEU A 190 -3.26 -4.25 -12.88
C LEU A 190 -4.25 -3.82 -13.98
N GLU A 191 -5.04 -2.78 -13.75
CA GLU A 191 -5.84 -2.08 -14.76
C GLU A 191 -5.30 -0.66 -14.96
#